data_4c717a8e6925cfc46c7c99df003fe8d6
#
_entry.id   4c717a8e6925cfc46c7c99df003fe8d6
#
_cell.length_a   1.000
_cell.length_b   1.000
_cell.length_c   1.000
_cell.angle_alpha   90.00
_cell.angle_beta   90.00
_cell.angle_gamma   90.00
#
_symmetry.space_group_name_H-M   'P 1'
#
loop_
_entity.id
_entity.type
_entity.pdbx_description
1 polymer ?
#
loop_
_entity_poly.entity_id
_entity_poly.type
_entity_poly.pdbx_seq_one_letter_code
_entity_poly.pdbx_strand_id
1 'polypeptide(L)'
;LLVMLLLPLLGLGGYGLLGNPRALDPAARQPAPKVTAADIENMVARLATRLQANPDDPKGWVMLARSYKALGRYPEAAEAYGKGMAIVENDAELLADYAELLAITSSGFQGKPTELLDKALKLAPEDPQVLLLAGAAAGERGDFRKAVAYWEKVLPLMDPGSEEAE
;
A
#
# COMPACT_ATOMS: atom_id res chain seq x y z
N LEU A 1 41.00 42.02 2.87
CA LEU A 1 40.89 41.33 4.21
C LEU A 1 39.58 41.76 4.93
N LEU A 2 39.22 43.06 4.89
CA LEU A 2 38.05 43.59 5.61
C LEU A 2 36.71 43.02 5.09
N VAL A 3 36.57 42.81 3.79
CA VAL A 3 35.35 42.24 3.13
C VAL A 3 35.12 40.76 3.49
N MET A 4 36.19 40.00 3.68
CA MET A 4 36.10 38.55 4.06
C MET A 4 35.57 38.33 5.49
N LEU A 5 35.70 39.32 6.36
CA LEU A 5 35.19 39.27 7.74
C LEU A 5 33.75 39.86 7.83
N LEU A 6 33.42 40.81 6.98
CA LEU A 6 32.12 41.50 7.00
C LEU A 6 30.96 40.58 6.49
N LEU A 7 31.19 39.75 5.48
CA LEU A 7 30.19 38.86 4.93
C LEU A 7 29.64 37.79 5.90
N PRO A 8 30.50 37.06 6.65
CA PRO A 8 29.98 36.10 7.64
C PRO A 8 29.32 36.79 8.87
N LEU A 9 29.77 38.01 9.24
CA LEU A 9 29.14 38.78 10.32
C LEU A 9 27.74 39.28 9.93
N LEU A 10 27.54 39.72 8.68
CA LEU A 10 26.22 40.09 8.16
C LEU A 10 25.31 38.89 8.00
N GLY A 11 25.87 37.75 7.59
CA GLY A 11 25.10 36.47 7.48
C GLY A 11 24.64 35.98 8.86
N LEU A 12 25.52 35.97 9.85
CA LEU A 12 25.18 35.54 11.22
C LEU A 12 24.23 36.53 11.91
N GLY A 13 24.49 37.86 11.75
CA GLY A 13 23.61 38.89 12.29
C GLY A 13 22.22 38.90 11.62
N GLY A 14 22.15 38.77 10.31
CA GLY A 14 20.91 38.65 9.56
C GLY A 14 20.11 37.37 9.94
N TYR A 15 20.81 36.26 10.08
CA TYR A 15 20.16 35.00 10.51
C TYR A 15 19.66 35.09 11.98
N GLY A 16 20.39 35.78 12.86
CA GLY A 16 19.96 35.98 14.25
C GLY A 16 18.71 36.87 14.38
N LEU A 17 18.55 37.85 13.49
CA LEU A 17 17.42 38.78 13.50
C LEU A 17 16.19 38.29 12.69
N LEU A 18 16.40 37.60 11.58
CA LEU A 18 15.35 37.21 10.62
C LEU A 18 15.12 35.70 10.55
N GLY A 19 16.08 34.90 11.03
CA GLY A 19 16.02 33.45 11.07
C GLY A 19 15.36 32.93 12.34
N ASN A 20 15.29 31.61 12.44
CA ASN A 20 14.86 30.91 13.65
C ASN A 20 16.06 30.16 14.28
N PRO A 21 16.93 30.84 15.04
CA PRO A 21 18.13 30.22 15.65
C PRO A 21 17.79 29.07 16.60
N ARG A 22 16.56 29.03 17.16
CA ARG A 22 16.10 27.93 18.00
C ARG A 22 15.92 26.62 17.21
N ALA A 23 15.77 26.67 15.90
CA ALA A 23 15.71 25.47 15.07
C ALA A 23 17.05 24.71 15.00
N LEU A 24 18.17 25.39 15.34
CA LEU A 24 19.50 24.81 15.41
C LEU A 24 19.81 24.19 16.78
N ASP A 25 19.02 24.48 17.81
CA ASP A 25 19.20 23.91 19.15
C ASP A 25 18.69 22.46 19.16
N PRO A 26 19.57 21.46 19.37
CA PRO A 26 19.15 20.06 19.49
C PRO A 26 18.14 19.83 20.62
N ALA A 27 18.18 20.63 21.69
CA ALA A 27 17.24 20.54 22.82
C ALA A 27 15.85 21.12 22.46
N ALA A 28 15.78 22.06 21.51
CA ALA A 28 14.54 22.63 21.03
C ALA A 28 13.84 21.75 19.97
N ARG A 29 14.51 20.72 19.44
CA ARG A 29 13.90 19.70 18.56
C ARG A 29 13.04 18.79 19.42
N GLN A 30 11.78 19.18 19.62
CA GLN A 30 10.83 18.22 20.16
C GLN A 30 10.79 17.01 19.19
N PRO A 31 11.05 15.78 19.67
CA PRO A 31 10.88 14.62 18.82
C PRO A 31 9.46 14.65 18.29
N ALA A 32 9.30 14.45 16.97
CA ALA A 32 7.97 14.34 16.37
C ALA A 32 7.13 13.38 17.21
N PRO A 33 5.88 13.71 17.53
CA PRO A 33 5.02 12.83 18.32
C PRO A 33 5.03 11.45 17.67
N LYS A 34 5.43 10.45 18.43
CA LYS A 34 5.44 9.07 17.94
C LYS A 34 3.99 8.66 17.71
N VAL A 35 3.63 8.43 16.44
CA VAL A 35 2.32 7.87 16.09
C VAL A 35 2.24 6.47 16.72
N THR A 36 1.28 6.28 17.59
CA THR A 36 1.04 4.99 18.27
C THR A 36 0.09 4.11 17.44
N ALA A 37 0.05 2.81 17.74
CA ALA A 37 -0.94 1.91 17.14
C ALA A 37 -2.39 2.40 17.41
N ALA A 38 -2.65 2.93 18.61
CA ALA A 38 -3.96 3.49 18.95
C ALA A 38 -4.32 4.73 18.11
N ASP A 39 -3.33 5.56 17.75
CA ASP A 39 -3.56 6.71 16.86
C ASP A 39 -3.92 6.25 15.45
N ILE A 40 -3.26 5.20 14.95
CA ILE A 40 -3.57 4.60 13.63
C ILE A 40 -4.99 4.03 13.63
N GLU A 41 -5.35 3.24 14.64
CA GLU A 41 -6.70 2.69 14.78
C GLU A 41 -7.77 3.79 14.82
N ASN A 42 -7.53 4.85 15.57
CA ASN A 42 -8.45 6.01 15.63
C ASN A 42 -8.58 6.72 14.27
N MET A 43 -7.48 6.87 13.51
CA MET A 43 -7.52 7.46 12.18
C MET A 43 -8.32 6.60 11.21
N VAL A 44 -8.13 5.29 11.23
CA VAL A 44 -8.86 4.33 10.40
C VAL A 44 -10.36 4.33 10.76
N ALA A 45 -10.70 4.33 12.05
CA ALA A 45 -12.08 4.40 12.50
C ALA A 45 -12.80 5.69 12.05
N ARG A 46 -12.12 6.84 12.13
CA ARG A 46 -12.66 8.12 11.63
C ARG A 46 -12.87 8.10 10.12
N LEU A 47 -11.92 7.51 9.36
CA LEU A 47 -12.07 7.36 7.92
C LEU A 47 -13.28 6.48 7.58
N ALA A 48 -13.44 5.35 8.27
CA ALA A 48 -14.58 4.46 8.09
C ALA A 48 -15.92 5.17 8.36
N THR A 49 -16.02 5.91 9.47
CA THR A 49 -17.23 6.69 9.81
C THR A 49 -17.54 7.73 8.75
N ARG A 50 -16.53 8.46 8.25
CA ARG A 50 -16.71 9.45 7.18
C ARG A 50 -17.24 8.81 5.90
N LEU A 51 -16.70 7.65 5.51
CA LEU A 51 -17.12 6.96 4.30
C LEU A 51 -18.50 6.32 4.42
N GLN A 52 -18.91 5.91 5.63
CA GLN A 52 -20.30 5.49 5.88
C GLN A 52 -21.29 6.63 5.70
N ALA A 53 -20.93 7.86 6.12
CA ALA A 53 -21.76 9.04 5.94
C ALA A 53 -21.74 9.57 4.48
N ASN A 54 -20.66 9.34 3.74
CA ASN A 54 -20.47 9.78 2.35
C ASN A 54 -19.93 8.62 1.52
N PRO A 55 -20.77 7.68 1.07
CA PRO A 55 -20.34 6.44 0.43
C PRO A 55 -19.80 6.63 -0.99
N ASP A 56 -20.06 7.77 -1.64
CA ASP A 56 -19.65 8.07 -3.02
C ASP A 56 -18.19 8.56 -3.13
N ASP A 57 -17.28 7.96 -2.34
CA ASP A 57 -15.83 8.20 -2.39
C ASP A 57 -15.07 6.88 -2.62
N PRO A 58 -15.02 6.35 -3.86
CA PRO A 58 -14.34 5.09 -4.13
C PRO A 58 -12.84 5.13 -3.83
N LYS A 59 -12.17 6.28 -3.94
CA LYS A 59 -10.76 6.44 -3.53
C LYS A 59 -10.60 6.31 -2.02
N GLY A 60 -11.51 6.89 -1.26
CA GLY A 60 -11.54 6.75 0.19
C GLY A 60 -11.74 5.30 0.62
N TRP A 61 -12.62 4.55 -0.06
CA TRP A 61 -12.84 3.14 0.21
C TRP A 61 -11.60 2.28 -0.07
N VAL A 62 -10.88 2.53 -1.18
CA VAL A 62 -9.59 1.85 -1.47
C VAL A 62 -8.54 2.18 -0.40
N MET A 63 -8.44 3.44 0.03
CA MET A 63 -7.54 3.83 1.13
C MET A 63 -7.89 3.10 2.43
N LEU A 64 -9.16 3.01 2.78
CA LEU A 64 -9.63 2.28 3.96
C LEU A 64 -9.31 0.79 3.87
N ALA A 65 -9.50 0.18 2.69
CA ALA A 65 -9.18 -1.21 2.44
C ALA A 65 -7.68 -1.52 2.68
N ARG A 66 -6.79 -0.70 2.12
CA ARG A 66 -5.34 -0.80 2.35
C ARG A 66 -4.98 -0.63 3.84
N SER A 67 -5.65 0.30 4.52
CA SER A 67 -5.45 0.50 5.96
C SER A 67 -5.88 -0.72 6.77
N TYR A 68 -7.02 -1.31 6.47
CA TYR A 68 -7.47 -2.54 7.11
C TYR A 68 -6.56 -3.73 6.80
N LYS A 69 -6.08 -3.87 5.54
CA LYS A 69 -5.11 -4.91 5.16
C LYS A 69 -3.84 -4.79 6.01
N ALA A 70 -3.29 -3.59 6.16
CA ALA A 70 -2.10 -3.33 6.98
C ALA A 70 -2.29 -3.62 8.47
N LEU A 71 -3.51 -3.53 8.97
CA LEU A 71 -3.89 -3.88 10.35
C LEU A 71 -4.26 -5.37 10.50
N GLY A 72 -4.17 -6.19 9.44
CA GLY A 72 -4.58 -7.59 9.46
C GLY A 72 -6.10 -7.81 9.53
N ARG A 73 -6.90 -6.76 9.33
CA ARG A 73 -8.36 -6.79 9.35
C ARG A 73 -8.89 -7.15 7.96
N TYR A 74 -8.61 -8.37 7.53
CA TYR A 74 -8.85 -8.83 6.16
C TYR A 74 -10.32 -8.84 5.72
N PRO A 75 -11.30 -9.24 6.55
CA PRO A 75 -12.71 -9.17 6.18
C PRO A 75 -13.17 -7.74 5.87
N GLU A 76 -12.80 -6.78 6.73
CA GLU A 76 -13.15 -5.37 6.55
C GLU A 76 -12.43 -4.75 5.36
N ALA A 77 -11.19 -5.19 5.10
CA ALA A 77 -10.45 -4.76 3.91
C ALA A 77 -11.15 -5.22 2.63
N ALA A 78 -11.59 -6.49 2.57
CA ALA A 78 -12.32 -7.03 1.42
C ALA A 78 -13.65 -6.29 1.20
N GLU A 79 -14.41 -5.99 2.26
CA GLU A 79 -15.64 -5.21 2.17
C GLU A 79 -15.38 -3.80 1.61
N ALA A 80 -14.32 -3.14 2.10
CA ALA A 80 -13.96 -1.80 1.65
C ALA A 80 -13.51 -1.77 0.18
N TYR A 81 -12.74 -2.77 -0.29
CA TYR A 81 -12.44 -2.91 -1.73
C TYR A 81 -13.69 -3.10 -2.58
N GLY A 82 -14.65 -3.89 -2.10
CA GLY A 82 -15.94 -4.05 -2.77
C GLY A 82 -16.70 -2.73 -2.95
N LYS A 83 -16.66 -1.85 -1.95
CA LYS A 83 -17.26 -0.50 -2.04
C LYS A 83 -16.45 0.45 -2.94
N GLY A 84 -15.15 0.23 -3.06
CA GLY A 84 -14.26 0.97 -3.96
C GLY A 84 -14.24 0.46 -5.40
N MET A 85 -15.14 -0.42 -5.81
CA MET A 85 -15.07 -1.19 -7.06
C MET A 85 -14.92 -0.32 -8.32
N ALA A 86 -15.46 0.88 -8.34
CA ALA A 86 -15.33 1.82 -9.47
C ALA A 86 -13.86 2.19 -9.79
N ILE A 87 -12.96 2.10 -8.80
CA ILE A 87 -11.51 2.26 -8.98
C ILE A 87 -10.85 0.89 -9.17
N VAL A 88 -11.19 -0.08 -8.31
CA VAL A 88 -10.57 -1.41 -8.26
C VAL A 88 -10.65 -2.13 -9.60
N GLU A 89 -11.76 -2.05 -10.31
CA GLU A 89 -11.98 -2.78 -11.57
C GLU A 89 -11.06 -2.37 -12.73
N ASN A 90 -10.40 -1.22 -12.62
CA ASN A 90 -9.51 -0.66 -13.65
C ASN A 90 -8.02 -0.72 -13.25
N ASP A 91 -7.69 -1.38 -12.15
CA ASP A 91 -6.34 -1.46 -11.61
C ASP A 91 -6.01 -2.92 -11.25
N ALA A 92 -4.98 -3.47 -11.91
CA ALA A 92 -4.62 -4.89 -11.77
C ALA A 92 -4.12 -5.23 -10.37
N GLU A 93 -3.34 -4.32 -9.73
CA GLU A 93 -2.84 -4.49 -8.37
C GLU A 93 -4.00 -4.51 -7.37
N LEU A 94 -4.95 -3.58 -7.50
CA LEU A 94 -6.11 -3.53 -6.62
C LEU A 94 -7.04 -4.74 -6.80
N LEU A 95 -7.19 -5.23 -8.03
CA LEU A 95 -7.93 -6.47 -8.31
C LEU A 95 -7.25 -7.68 -7.67
N ALA A 96 -5.93 -7.77 -7.75
CA ALA A 96 -5.13 -8.84 -7.15
C ALA A 96 -5.21 -8.78 -5.61
N ASP A 97 -5.02 -7.60 -5.01
CA ASP A 97 -5.19 -7.37 -3.58
C ASP A 97 -6.58 -7.79 -3.08
N TYR A 98 -7.63 -7.42 -3.81
CA TYR A 98 -8.99 -7.78 -3.45
C TYR A 98 -9.23 -9.28 -3.58
N ALA A 99 -8.70 -9.91 -4.64
CA ALA A 99 -8.80 -11.37 -4.84
C ALA A 99 -8.09 -12.14 -3.71
N GLU A 100 -6.89 -11.71 -3.33
CA GLU A 100 -6.12 -12.29 -2.21
C GLU A 100 -6.91 -12.22 -0.90
N LEU A 101 -7.45 -11.05 -0.56
CA LEU A 101 -8.23 -10.86 0.67
C LEU A 101 -9.50 -11.73 0.69
N LEU A 102 -10.19 -11.83 -0.45
CA LEU A 102 -11.33 -12.72 -0.55
C LEU A 102 -10.91 -14.18 -0.41
N ALA A 103 -9.80 -14.60 -1.01
CA ALA A 103 -9.30 -15.96 -0.88
C ALA A 103 -8.95 -16.31 0.58
N ILE A 104 -8.30 -15.39 1.30
CA ILE A 104 -7.99 -15.55 2.73
C ILE A 104 -9.27 -15.67 3.56
N THR A 105 -10.28 -14.85 3.29
CA THR A 105 -11.51 -14.80 4.10
C THR A 105 -12.53 -15.88 3.76
N SER A 106 -12.50 -16.41 2.53
CA SER A 106 -13.41 -17.48 2.07
C SER A 106 -12.75 -18.86 1.96
N SER A 107 -11.50 -18.99 2.43
CA SER A 107 -10.73 -20.23 2.41
C SER A 107 -10.45 -20.77 0.99
N GLY A 108 -10.07 -19.87 0.07
CA GLY A 108 -9.59 -20.26 -1.25
C GLY A 108 -9.96 -19.33 -2.39
N PHE A 109 -9.43 -19.67 -3.57
CA PHE A 109 -9.57 -18.84 -4.77
C PHE A 109 -10.81 -19.12 -5.60
N GLN A 110 -11.73 -19.98 -5.14
CA GLN A 110 -12.91 -20.34 -5.93
C GLN A 110 -13.90 -19.17 -6.05
N GLY A 111 -14.54 -19.04 -7.22
CA GLY A 111 -15.56 -18.02 -7.48
C GLY A 111 -14.98 -16.63 -7.67
N LYS A 112 -15.43 -15.67 -6.87
CA LYS A 112 -15.08 -14.24 -7.00
C LYS A 112 -13.58 -13.94 -7.04
N PRO A 113 -12.72 -14.54 -6.20
CA PRO A 113 -11.27 -14.33 -6.29
C PRO A 113 -10.71 -14.67 -7.67
N THR A 114 -11.10 -15.81 -8.26
CA THR A 114 -10.66 -16.19 -9.62
C THR A 114 -11.13 -15.18 -10.67
N GLU A 115 -12.37 -14.73 -10.60
CA GLU A 115 -12.90 -13.74 -11.55
C GLU A 115 -12.13 -12.42 -11.52
N LEU A 116 -11.72 -11.97 -10.32
CA LEU A 116 -10.92 -10.78 -10.14
C LEU A 116 -9.50 -10.97 -10.71
N LEU A 117 -8.86 -12.12 -10.45
CA LEU A 117 -7.57 -12.46 -11.03
C LEU A 117 -7.60 -12.58 -12.54
N ASP A 118 -8.65 -13.14 -13.12
CA ASP A 118 -8.83 -13.20 -14.57
C ASP A 118 -8.93 -11.79 -15.20
N LYS A 119 -9.54 -10.84 -14.48
CA LYS A 119 -9.55 -9.43 -14.88
C LYS A 119 -8.17 -8.78 -14.72
N ALA A 120 -7.50 -9.01 -13.60
CA ALA A 120 -6.15 -8.49 -13.34
C ALA A 120 -5.16 -8.96 -14.42
N LEU A 121 -5.19 -10.26 -14.80
CA LEU A 121 -4.37 -10.81 -15.86
C LEU A 121 -4.62 -10.18 -17.24
N LYS A 122 -5.84 -9.71 -17.52
CA LYS A 122 -6.13 -8.99 -18.77
C LYS A 122 -5.55 -7.58 -18.78
N LEU A 123 -5.50 -6.92 -17.63
CA LEU A 123 -4.96 -5.57 -17.48
C LEU A 123 -3.43 -5.60 -17.42
N ALA A 124 -2.85 -6.54 -16.70
CA ALA A 124 -1.41 -6.66 -16.48
C ALA A 124 -0.97 -8.14 -16.54
N PRO A 125 -0.79 -8.69 -17.75
CA PRO A 125 -0.49 -10.12 -17.96
C PRO A 125 0.93 -10.54 -17.51
N GLU A 126 1.79 -9.57 -17.20
CA GLU A 126 3.17 -9.78 -16.77
C GLU A 126 3.45 -9.24 -15.36
N ASP A 127 2.42 -8.80 -14.65
CA ASP A 127 2.58 -8.33 -13.28
C ASP A 127 2.92 -9.52 -12.35
N PRO A 128 4.04 -9.45 -11.57
CA PRO A 128 4.49 -10.55 -10.74
C PRO A 128 3.47 -10.97 -9.69
N GLN A 129 2.82 -10.03 -9.01
CA GLN A 129 1.82 -10.32 -7.98
C GLN A 129 0.60 -11.02 -8.59
N VAL A 130 0.11 -10.51 -9.71
CA VAL A 130 -1.02 -11.11 -10.44
C VAL A 130 -0.70 -12.53 -10.88
N LEU A 131 0.52 -12.76 -11.42
CA LEU A 131 0.96 -14.08 -11.86
C LEU A 131 1.12 -15.05 -10.69
N LEU A 132 1.67 -14.61 -9.55
CA LEU A 132 1.80 -15.43 -8.34
C LEU A 132 0.44 -15.90 -7.85
N LEU A 133 -0.52 -15.00 -7.70
CA LEU A 133 -1.87 -15.32 -7.23
C LEU A 133 -2.66 -16.16 -8.25
N ALA A 134 -2.50 -15.89 -9.54
CA ALA A 134 -3.11 -16.72 -10.58
C ALA A 134 -2.55 -18.14 -10.60
N GLY A 135 -1.25 -18.31 -10.34
CA GLY A 135 -0.62 -19.59 -10.16
C GLY A 135 -1.18 -20.35 -8.94
N ALA A 136 -1.30 -19.67 -7.80
CA ALA A 136 -1.92 -20.24 -6.61
C ALA A 136 -3.36 -20.68 -6.85
N ALA A 137 -4.17 -19.82 -7.50
CA ALA A 137 -5.54 -20.14 -7.87
C ALA A 137 -5.65 -21.34 -8.84
N ALA A 138 -4.72 -21.47 -9.78
CA ALA A 138 -4.65 -22.61 -10.69
C ALA A 138 -4.24 -23.90 -9.94
N GLY A 139 -3.25 -23.81 -9.05
CA GLY A 139 -2.81 -24.94 -8.22
C GLY A 139 -3.91 -25.48 -7.33
N GLU A 140 -4.69 -24.60 -6.68
CA GLU A 140 -5.83 -24.99 -5.83
C GLU A 140 -6.90 -25.76 -6.64
N ARG A 141 -7.10 -25.41 -7.90
CA ARG A 141 -8.01 -26.13 -8.81
C ARG A 141 -7.44 -27.43 -9.38
N GLY A 142 -6.18 -27.77 -9.03
CA GLY A 142 -5.48 -28.94 -9.57
C GLY A 142 -4.92 -28.75 -10.99
N ASP A 143 -4.95 -27.54 -11.53
CA ASP A 143 -4.34 -27.22 -12.84
C ASP A 143 -2.86 -26.87 -12.66
N PHE A 144 -2.07 -27.84 -12.21
CA PHE A 144 -0.66 -27.68 -11.90
C PHE A 144 0.18 -27.20 -13.10
N ARG A 145 -0.19 -27.61 -14.32
CA ARG A 145 0.50 -27.17 -15.53
C ARG A 145 0.37 -25.65 -15.71
N LYS A 146 -0.82 -25.14 -15.50
CA LYS A 146 -1.10 -23.70 -15.60
C LYS A 146 -0.46 -22.93 -14.45
N ALA A 147 -0.46 -23.50 -13.24
CA ALA A 147 0.22 -22.91 -12.08
C ALA A 147 1.71 -22.72 -12.35
N VAL A 148 2.39 -23.78 -12.80
CA VAL A 148 3.82 -23.73 -13.16
C VAL A 148 4.07 -22.70 -14.27
N ALA A 149 3.24 -22.68 -15.31
CA ALA A 149 3.40 -21.72 -16.40
C ALA A 149 3.28 -20.25 -15.96
N TYR A 150 2.48 -19.96 -14.94
CA TYR A 150 2.44 -18.61 -14.35
C TYR A 150 3.68 -18.31 -13.51
N TRP A 151 4.11 -19.24 -12.66
CA TRP A 151 5.28 -19.01 -11.78
C TRP A 151 6.61 -18.95 -12.56
N GLU A 152 6.77 -19.72 -13.65
CA GLU A 152 7.91 -19.62 -14.54
C GLU A 152 8.07 -18.22 -15.17
N LYS A 153 6.97 -17.48 -15.36
CA LYS A 153 7.04 -16.09 -15.83
C LYS A 153 7.50 -15.12 -14.75
N VAL A 154 7.30 -15.45 -13.49
CA VAL A 154 7.70 -14.61 -12.36
C VAL A 154 9.19 -14.76 -12.05
N LEU A 155 9.74 -15.97 -12.17
CA LEU A 155 11.13 -16.27 -11.82
C LEU A 155 12.19 -15.28 -12.37
N PRO A 156 12.16 -14.87 -13.66
CA PRO A 156 13.12 -13.90 -14.17
C PRO A 156 12.91 -12.46 -13.69
N LEU A 157 11.76 -12.17 -13.05
CA LEU A 157 11.41 -10.85 -12.53
C LEU A 157 11.77 -10.70 -11.05
N MET A 158 12.08 -11.82 -10.36
CA MET A 158 12.49 -11.81 -8.96
C MET A 158 13.99 -11.48 -8.86
N ASP A 159 14.35 -10.70 -7.85
CA ASP A 159 15.76 -10.44 -7.55
C ASP A 159 16.41 -11.76 -7.08
N PRO A 160 17.53 -12.21 -7.74
CA PRO A 160 18.21 -13.45 -7.35
C PRO A 160 18.71 -13.50 -5.89
N GLY A 161 18.70 -12.38 -5.20
CA GLY A 161 19.07 -12.28 -3.78
C GLY A 161 17.89 -12.17 -2.80
N SER A 162 16.65 -12.23 -3.27
CA SER A 162 15.48 -12.21 -2.38
C SER A 162 15.17 -13.61 -1.84
N GLU A 163 14.72 -13.68 -0.57
CA GLU A 163 14.30 -14.97 0.05
C GLU A 163 13.15 -15.65 -0.73
N GLU A 164 12.48 -14.91 -1.61
CA GLU A 164 11.37 -15.42 -2.43
C GLU A 164 11.84 -16.13 -3.72
N ALA A 165 13.15 -16.11 -4.01
CA ALA A 165 13.74 -16.78 -5.18
C ALA A 165 14.22 -18.23 -4.89
N GLU A 166 14.18 -18.69 -3.61
CA GLU A 166 14.51 -20.05 -3.18
C GLU A 166 13.21 -20.89 -2.98
#